data_fca93ddf6eb2aae51e0965abdbfadedc
#
_entry.id   fca93ddf6eb2aae51e0965abdbfadedc
#
_cell.length_a   1.000
_cell.length_b   1.000
_cell.length_c   1.000
_cell.angle_alpha   90.00
_cell.angle_beta   90.00
_cell.angle_gamma   90.00
#
_symmetry.space_group_name_H-M   'P 1'
#
loop_
_entity.id
_entity.type
_entity.pdbx_description
1 polymer ?
#
loop_
_entity_poly.entity_id
_entity_poly.type
_entity_poly.pdbx_seq_one_letter_code
_entity_poly.pdbx_strand_id
1 'polypeptide(L)'
;MIFFDFDGVLVDSLKLWEQTCQFSAKKLGFKGVFPQKPYAKLNPVAHKEIGRILGFNPLEFEKIADEYFLEHIHTLVFFDKTKKLLKDLSLDFKLSILSASNENLVRILLEKEQVLKYFTNLHCTSSIPKAQTLKKFKQNHSIMIGDCISDIEAALEANVYSIGVLWGWQDKIMLEKANILVNNHAQLKNAIRSFYEIHPFN
;
A
#
# COMPACT_ATOMS: atom_id res chain seq x y z
N MET A 1 -12.11 -13.16 -1.60
CA MET A 1 -10.80 -12.83 -0.96
C MET A 1 -10.57 -11.34 -1.01
N ILE A 2 -10.01 -10.74 0.05
CA ILE A 2 -9.73 -9.31 0.13
C ILE A 2 -8.22 -9.10 0.16
N PHE A 3 -7.69 -8.35 -0.81
CA PHE A 3 -6.28 -7.94 -0.87
C PHE A 3 -6.15 -6.52 -0.34
N PHE A 4 -5.26 -6.32 0.60
CA PHE A 4 -4.90 -5.01 1.14
C PHE A 4 -3.51 -4.63 0.66
N ASP A 5 -3.34 -3.41 0.15
CA ASP A 5 -2.02 -2.82 0.19
C ASP A 5 -1.62 -2.55 1.65
N PHE A 6 -0.33 -2.35 1.88
CA PHE A 6 0.23 -2.22 3.22
C PHE A 6 0.48 -0.76 3.58
N ASP A 7 1.38 -0.11 2.84
CA ASP A 7 1.78 1.27 3.04
C ASP A 7 0.64 2.22 2.63
N GLY A 8 0.30 3.20 3.45
CA GLY A 8 -0.79 4.12 3.18
C GLY A 8 -2.21 3.54 3.34
N VAL A 9 -2.36 2.22 3.45
CA VAL A 9 -3.67 1.57 3.69
C VAL A 9 -3.80 1.09 5.13
N LEU A 10 -2.86 0.29 5.59
CA LEU A 10 -2.83 -0.29 6.94
C LEU A 10 -1.90 0.49 7.86
N VAL A 11 -0.77 0.94 7.34
CA VAL A 11 0.33 1.60 8.06
C VAL A 11 0.50 3.03 7.58
N ASP A 12 0.63 3.96 8.53
CA ASP A 12 0.98 5.36 8.27
C ASP A 12 2.50 5.48 8.07
N SER A 13 2.94 5.20 6.85
CA SER A 13 4.36 5.18 6.47
C SER A 13 4.79 6.40 5.65
N LEU A 14 3.86 7.29 5.27
CA LEU A 14 4.16 8.41 4.38
C LEU A 14 5.25 9.33 4.93
N LYS A 15 5.16 9.68 6.21
CA LYS A 15 6.14 10.58 6.84
C LYS A 15 7.54 9.99 6.83
N LEU A 16 7.67 8.69 7.15
CA LEU A 16 8.96 8.00 7.11
C LEU A 16 9.48 7.93 5.67
N TRP A 17 8.62 7.63 4.69
CA TRP A 17 8.98 7.59 3.29
C TRP A 17 9.53 8.94 2.78
N GLU A 18 8.88 10.05 3.13
CA GLU A 18 9.36 11.40 2.79
C GLU A 18 10.70 11.71 3.46
N GLN A 19 10.85 11.40 4.74
CA GLN A 19 12.12 11.58 5.47
C GLN A 19 13.25 10.77 4.84
N THR A 20 12.96 9.55 4.43
CA THR A 20 13.87 8.66 3.73
C THR A 20 14.35 9.27 2.41
N CYS A 21 13.43 9.78 1.61
CA CYS A 21 13.78 10.45 0.34
C CYS A 21 14.65 11.70 0.57
N GLN A 22 14.31 12.52 1.57
CA GLN A 22 15.07 13.72 1.92
C GLN A 22 16.49 13.37 2.42
N PHE A 23 16.61 12.37 3.27
CA PHE A 23 17.89 11.88 3.76
C PHE A 23 18.77 11.38 2.61
N SER A 24 18.22 10.56 1.71
CA SER A 24 18.95 10.02 0.56
C SER A 24 19.43 11.12 -0.38
N ALA A 25 18.56 12.07 -0.69
CA ALA A 25 18.92 13.23 -1.50
C ALA A 25 20.07 14.02 -0.88
N LYS A 26 19.99 14.31 0.42
CA LYS A 26 21.04 15.04 1.16
C LYS A 26 22.35 14.26 1.19
N LYS A 27 22.33 12.96 1.42
CA LYS A 27 23.51 12.08 1.45
C LYS A 27 24.23 12.04 0.10
N LEU A 28 23.46 12.16 -1.00
CA LEU A 28 23.99 12.26 -2.38
C LEU A 28 24.35 13.68 -2.81
N GLY A 29 24.31 14.66 -1.90
CA GLY A 29 24.78 16.02 -2.15
C GLY A 29 23.73 16.94 -2.78
N PHE A 30 22.43 16.63 -2.71
CA PHE A 30 21.38 17.53 -3.17
C PHE A 30 21.37 18.84 -2.37
N LYS A 31 21.48 19.97 -3.08
CA LYS A 31 21.53 21.32 -2.48
C LYS A 31 20.26 22.14 -2.75
N GLY A 32 19.31 21.60 -3.51
CA GLY A 32 18.07 22.26 -3.87
C GLY A 32 17.00 22.17 -2.77
N VAL A 33 15.83 22.73 -3.07
CA VAL A 33 14.63 22.57 -2.25
C VAL A 33 13.99 21.23 -2.62
N PHE A 34 13.82 20.36 -1.63
CA PHE A 34 13.17 19.05 -1.87
C PHE A 34 11.71 19.28 -2.29
N PRO A 35 11.22 18.57 -3.31
CA PRO A 35 9.83 18.71 -3.78
C PRO A 35 8.82 18.47 -2.67
N GLN A 36 7.75 19.25 -2.63
CA GLN A 36 6.62 18.97 -1.77
C GLN A 36 5.76 17.84 -2.36
N LYS A 37 5.36 16.88 -1.52
CA LYS A 37 4.53 15.73 -1.92
C LYS A 37 5.03 15.04 -3.20
N PRO A 38 6.29 14.61 -3.23
CA PRO A 38 6.89 14.06 -4.46
C PRO A 38 6.18 12.78 -4.94
N TYR A 39 5.49 12.09 -4.06
CA TYR A 39 4.71 10.88 -4.32
C TYR A 39 3.37 11.13 -5.03
N ALA A 40 2.83 12.35 -4.94
CA ALA A 40 1.42 12.63 -5.26
C ALA A 40 1.02 12.27 -6.71
N LYS A 41 1.97 12.28 -7.65
CA LYS A 41 1.75 11.97 -9.08
C LYS A 41 2.61 10.81 -9.59
N LEU A 42 3.30 10.09 -8.71
CA LEU A 42 4.14 8.97 -9.13
C LEU A 42 3.32 7.71 -9.42
N ASN A 43 3.75 6.98 -10.45
CA ASN A 43 3.25 5.65 -10.78
C ASN A 43 4.39 4.79 -11.38
N PRO A 44 4.95 3.84 -10.63
CA PRO A 44 4.68 3.55 -9.21
C PRO A 44 5.32 4.56 -8.26
N VAL A 45 4.83 4.61 -7.02
CA VAL A 45 5.48 5.34 -5.93
C VAL A 45 6.66 4.50 -5.43
N ALA A 46 7.88 4.92 -5.78
CA ALA A 46 9.11 4.21 -5.41
C ALA A 46 10.26 5.18 -5.17
N HIS A 47 11.17 4.84 -4.25
CA HIS A 47 12.34 5.66 -3.93
C HIS A 47 13.20 5.97 -5.16
N LYS A 48 13.45 4.96 -6.02
CA LYS A 48 14.23 5.14 -7.26
C LYS A 48 13.65 6.18 -8.20
N GLU A 49 12.33 6.38 -8.23
CA GLU A 49 11.71 7.40 -9.08
C GLU A 49 12.04 8.80 -8.57
N ILE A 50 12.12 8.98 -7.25
CA ILE A 50 12.60 10.24 -6.66
C ILE A 50 14.07 10.48 -7.01
N GLY A 51 14.91 9.45 -6.93
CA GLY A 51 16.30 9.53 -7.37
C GLY A 51 16.41 10.02 -8.81
N ARG A 52 15.60 9.46 -9.72
CA ARG A 52 15.57 9.86 -11.14
C ARG A 52 15.13 11.31 -11.33
N ILE A 53 14.06 11.74 -10.63
CA ILE A 53 13.55 13.13 -10.70
C ILE A 53 14.59 14.13 -10.22
N LEU A 54 15.36 13.78 -9.20
CA LEU A 54 16.41 14.65 -8.64
C LEU A 54 17.74 14.57 -9.39
N GLY A 55 17.83 13.75 -10.46
CA GLY A 55 19.03 13.62 -11.29
C GLY A 55 20.12 12.71 -10.72
N PHE A 56 19.78 11.84 -9.75
CA PHE A 56 20.70 10.84 -9.19
C PHE A 56 20.58 9.48 -9.90
N ASN A 57 21.59 8.63 -9.69
CA ASN A 57 21.46 7.23 -10.05
C ASN A 57 20.31 6.59 -9.26
N PRO A 58 19.27 6.05 -9.91
CA PRO A 58 18.07 5.54 -9.22
C PRO A 58 18.36 4.38 -8.28
N LEU A 59 19.29 3.48 -8.65
CA LEU A 59 19.62 2.31 -7.83
C LEU A 59 20.44 2.69 -6.60
N GLU A 60 21.35 3.65 -6.73
CA GLU A 60 22.11 4.17 -5.61
C GLU A 60 21.21 4.91 -4.62
N PHE A 61 20.27 5.72 -5.15
CA PHE A 61 19.29 6.41 -4.33
C PHE A 61 18.39 5.42 -3.58
N GLU A 62 17.87 4.41 -4.26
CA GLU A 62 17.01 3.36 -3.67
C GLU A 62 17.75 2.60 -2.57
N LYS A 63 19.02 2.22 -2.79
CA LYS A 63 19.83 1.53 -1.78
C LYS A 63 19.96 2.35 -0.49
N ILE A 64 20.31 3.63 -0.60
CA ILE A 64 20.43 4.52 0.56
C ILE A 64 19.07 4.67 1.27
N ALA A 65 18.01 4.79 0.48
CA ALA A 65 16.67 4.92 1.00
C ALA A 65 16.23 3.67 1.76
N ASP A 66 16.46 2.49 1.22
CA ASP A 66 16.08 1.23 1.84
C ASP A 66 16.85 1.00 3.15
N GLU A 67 18.15 1.33 3.20
CA GLU A 67 18.94 1.29 4.43
C GLU A 67 18.33 2.19 5.52
N TYR A 68 18.06 3.45 5.19
CA TYR A 68 17.48 4.41 6.14
C TYR A 68 16.07 4.00 6.59
N PHE A 69 15.23 3.57 5.65
CA PHE A 69 13.87 3.14 5.95
C PHE A 69 13.86 1.96 6.92
N LEU A 70 14.74 0.98 6.68
CA LEU A 70 14.88 -0.21 7.53
C LEU A 70 15.32 0.15 8.96
N GLU A 71 16.28 1.06 9.11
CA GLU A 71 16.72 1.53 10.44
C GLU A 71 15.59 2.19 11.24
N HIS A 72 14.63 2.84 10.56
CA HIS A 72 13.57 3.61 11.19
C HIS A 72 12.19 2.92 11.17
N ILE A 73 12.09 1.69 10.66
CA ILE A 73 10.81 0.97 10.53
C ILE A 73 10.07 0.81 11.87
N HIS A 74 10.82 0.80 12.98
CA HIS A 74 10.25 0.69 14.33
C HIS A 74 9.34 1.87 14.71
N THR A 75 9.46 3.01 14.01
CA THR A 75 8.63 4.21 14.21
C THR A 75 7.26 4.11 13.55
N LEU A 76 7.06 3.15 12.65
CA LEU A 76 5.82 2.97 11.93
C LEU A 76 4.69 2.51 12.86
N VAL A 77 3.52 3.08 12.61
CA VAL A 77 2.28 2.78 13.35
C VAL A 77 1.16 2.44 12.37
N PHE A 78 0.24 1.59 12.81
CA PHE A 78 -0.99 1.36 12.08
C PHE A 78 -1.93 2.56 12.18
N PHE A 79 -2.69 2.82 11.12
CA PHE A 79 -3.79 3.78 11.21
C PHE A 79 -4.77 3.38 12.32
N ASP A 80 -5.36 4.39 12.98
CA ASP A 80 -6.38 4.14 14.00
C ASP A 80 -7.51 3.24 13.46
N LYS A 81 -7.98 2.33 14.30
CA LYS A 81 -9.04 1.34 13.98
C LYS A 81 -8.67 0.23 12.99
N THR A 82 -7.49 0.25 12.35
CA THR A 82 -7.06 -0.81 11.43
C THR A 82 -7.11 -2.20 12.07
N LYS A 83 -6.56 -2.36 13.28
CA LYS A 83 -6.56 -3.65 13.98
C LYS A 83 -7.97 -4.19 14.21
N LYS A 84 -8.91 -3.31 14.60
CA LYS A 84 -10.30 -3.69 14.80
C LYS A 84 -10.97 -4.09 13.49
N LEU A 85 -10.72 -3.33 12.42
CA LEU A 85 -11.22 -3.63 11.08
C LEU A 85 -10.75 -5.01 10.62
N LEU A 86 -9.45 -5.30 10.70
CA LEU A 86 -8.86 -6.58 10.29
C LEU A 86 -9.44 -7.75 11.10
N LYS A 87 -9.56 -7.59 12.42
CA LYS A 87 -10.20 -8.59 13.28
C LYS A 87 -11.63 -8.87 12.84
N ASP A 88 -12.43 -7.82 12.64
CA ASP A 88 -13.84 -7.95 12.27
C ASP A 88 -14.02 -8.61 10.89
N LEU A 89 -13.17 -8.25 9.91
CA LEU A 89 -13.23 -8.81 8.56
C LEU A 89 -12.73 -10.24 8.49
N SER A 90 -11.73 -10.61 9.30
CA SER A 90 -11.17 -11.96 9.29
C SER A 90 -12.15 -13.04 9.78
N LEU A 91 -13.25 -12.65 10.41
CA LEU A 91 -14.31 -13.58 10.81
C LEU A 91 -15.11 -14.13 9.61
N ASP A 92 -15.27 -13.29 8.58
CA ASP A 92 -16.14 -13.57 7.45
C ASP A 92 -15.36 -13.77 6.14
N PHE A 93 -14.12 -13.21 6.04
CA PHE A 93 -13.37 -13.14 4.79
C PHE A 93 -11.94 -13.62 4.93
N LYS A 94 -11.40 -14.20 3.84
CA LYS A 94 -9.96 -14.44 3.70
C LYS A 94 -9.27 -13.13 3.35
N LEU A 95 -8.30 -12.71 4.18
CA LEU A 95 -7.52 -11.50 3.98
C LEU A 95 -6.13 -11.84 3.47
N SER A 96 -5.60 -11.04 2.56
CA SER A 96 -4.23 -11.15 2.04
C SER A 96 -3.58 -9.77 1.95
N ILE A 97 -2.28 -9.71 2.15
CA ILE A 97 -1.49 -8.51 1.82
C ILE A 97 -1.03 -8.62 0.37
N LEU A 98 -1.06 -7.51 -0.35
CA LEU A 98 -0.46 -7.34 -1.67
C LEU A 98 0.31 -6.02 -1.71
N SER A 99 1.60 -6.07 -1.45
CA SER A 99 2.46 -4.88 -1.31
C SER A 99 3.74 -4.99 -2.14
N ALA A 100 4.28 -3.85 -2.57
CA ALA A 100 5.62 -3.76 -3.14
C ALA A 100 6.73 -3.79 -2.08
N SER A 101 6.41 -3.69 -0.80
CA SER A 101 7.35 -3.69 0.31
C SER A 101 7.97 -5.07 0.54
N ASN A 102 9.12 -5.11 1.21
CA ASN A 102 9.81 -6.36 1.55
C ASN A 102 8.95 -7.19 2.53
N GLU A 103 8.79 -8.49 2.26
CA GLU A 103 7.93 -9.37 3.06
C GLU A 103 8.39 -9.45 4.52
N ASN A 104 9.68 -9.50 4.79
CA ASN A 104 10.19 -9.59 6.16
C ASN A 104 9.82 -8.33 6.97
N LEU A 105 9.87 -7.15 6.35
CA LEU A 105 9.47 -5.89 6.99
C LEU A 105 7.97 -5.87 7.30
N VAL A 106 7.16 -6.26 6.33
CA VAL A 106 5.70 -6.37 6.49
C VAL A 106 5.39 -7.35 7.63
N ARG A 107 6.03 -8.52 7.64
CA ARG A 107 5.84 -9.56 8.67
C ARG A 107 6.19 -9.05 10.07
N ILE A 108 7.35 -8.41 10.24
CA ILE A 108 7.78 -7.84 11.53
C ILE A 108 6.73 -6.86 12.08
N LEU A 109 6.21 -5.97 11.23
CA LEU A 109 5.18 -5.00 11.65
C LEU A 109 3.84 -5.67 11.99
N LEU A 110 3.41 -6.66 11.19
CA LEU A 110 2.19 -7.42 11.45
C LEU A 110 2.27 -8.22 12.76
N GLU A 111 3.44 -8.78 13.06
CA GLU A 111 3.71 -9.49 14.32
C GLU A 111 3.73 -8.56 15.52
N LYS A 112 4.48 -7.43 15.43
CA LYS A 112 4.51 -6.38 16.44
C LYS A 112 3.11 -5.92 16.82
N GLU A 113 2.24 -5.75 15.84
CA GLU A 113 0.87 -5.30 16.01
C GLU A 113 -0.12 -6.43 16.32
N GLN A 114 0.35 -7.69 16.37
CA GLN A 114 -0.42 -8.91 16.66
C GLN A 114 -1.57 -9.17 15.67
N VAL A 115 -1.41 -8.74 14.41
CA VAL A 115 -2.43 -8.86 13.35
C VAL A 115 -2.06 -9.86 12.25
N LEU A 116 -0.84 -10.41 12.24
CA LEU A 116 -0.40 -11.38 11.23
C LEU A 116 -1.38 -12.56 11.11
N LYS A 117 -1.93 -13.02 12.21
CA LYS A 117 -2.90 -14.13 12.29
C LYS A 117 -4.20 -13.92 11.51
N TYR A 118 -4.52 -12.69 11.10
CA TYR A 118 -5.72 -12.38 10.33
C TYR A 118 -5.51 -12.56 8.82
N PHE A 119 -4.26 -12.69 8.37
CA PHE A 119 -3.93 -12.83 6.96
C PHE A 119 -3.63 -14.29 6.59
N THR A 120 -4.22 -14.74 5.49
CA THR A 120 -3.97 -16.07 4.93
C THR A 120 -2.69 -16.10 4.08
N ASN A 121 -2.35 -14.98 3.41
CA ASN A 121 -1.17 -14.88 2.56
C ASN A 121 -0.55 -13.48 2.63
N LEU A 122 0.77 -13.44 2.46
CA LEU A 122 1.53 -12.22 2.23
C LEU A 122 2.13 -12.31 0.82
N HIS A 123 1.74 -11.41 -0.06
CA HIS A 123 2.29 -11.25 -1.40
C HIS A 123 3.05 -9.93 -1.43
N CYS A 124 4.30 -9.95 -0.99
CA CYS A 124 5.11 -8.78 -0.74
C CYS A 124 6.37 -8.82 -1.62
N THR A 125 6.34 -8.13 -2.74
CA THR A 125 7.50 -8.03 -3.65
C THR A 125 7.32 -6.90 -4.66
N SER A 126 8.41 -6.19 -4.92
CA SER A 126 8.49 -5.19 -6.00
C SER A 126 8.86 -5.79 -7.36
N SER A 127 9.29 -7.06 -7.41
CA SER A 127 9.76 -7.72 -8.64
C SER A 127 8.62 -8.25 -9.51
N ILE A 128 7.44 -8.47 -8.94
CA ILE A 128 6.26 -8.98 -9.66
C ILE A 128 5.18 -7.89 -9.63
N PRO A 129 4.66 -7.46 -10.80
CA PRO A 129 3.56 -6.50 -10.85
C PRO A 129 2.34 -6.97 -10.05
N LYS A 130 1.71 -6.08 -9.28
CA LYS A 130 0.52 -6.40 -8.47
C LYS A 130 -0.59 -7.05 -9.31
N ALA A 131 -0.78 -6.60 -10.55
CA ALA A 131 -1.77 -7.18 -11.47
C ALA A 131 -1.56 -8.67 -11.74
N GLN A 132 -0.31 -9.10 -11.92
CA GLN A 132 0.00 -10.52 -12.13
C GLN A 132 -0.31 -11.36 -10.89
N THR A 133 0.01 -10.84 -9.71
CA THR A 133 -0.31 -11.50 -8.43
C THR A 133 -1.83 -11.59 -8.26
N LEU A 134 -2.57 -10.51 -8.52
CA LEU A 134 -4.03 -10.53 -8.47
C LEU A 134 -4.60 -11.56 -9.44
N LYS A 135 -4.17 -11.60 -10.71
CA LYS A 135 -4.63 -12.58 -11.71
C LYS A 135 -4.41 -14.03 -11.25
N LYS A 136 -3.27 -14.28 -10.58
CA LYS A 136 -2.90 -15.63 -10.11
C LYS A 136 -3.70 -16.08 -8.90
N PHE A 137 -3.96 -15.19 -7.94
CA PHE A 137 -4.49 -15.56 -6.63
C PHE A 137 -5.92 -15.09 -6.36
N LYS A 138 -6.50 -14.27 -7.25
CA LYS A 138 -7.90 -13.85 -7.09
C LYS A 138 -8.84 -15.03 -7.11
N GLN A 139 -9.89 -14.92 -6.32
CA GLN A 139 -11.06 -15.80 -6.32
C GLN A 139 -12.24 -15.04 -6.96
N ASN A 140 -13.36 -15.74 -7.17
CA ASN A 140 -14.61 -15.07 -7.53
C ASN A 140 -14.90 -13.99 -6.48
N HIS A 141 -15.26 -12.78 -6.95
CA HIS A 141 -15.60 -11.66 -6.08
C HIS A 141 -14.45 -11.23 -5.14
N SER A 142 -13.21 -11.16 -5.66
CA SER A 142 -12.08 -10.56 -4.93
C SER A 142 -12.15 -9.05 -4.94
N ILE A 143 -11.62 -8.43 -3.88
CA ILE A 143 -11.49 -6.98 -3.71
C ILE A 143 -10.01 -6.64 -3.57
N MET A 144 -9.54 -5.55 -4.21
CA MET A 144 -8.27 -4.88 -3.95
C MET A 144 -8.51 -3.55 -3.26
N ILE A 145 -7.84 -3.33 -2.14
CA ILE A 145 -7.91 -2.08 -1.36
C ILE A 145 -6.54 -1.42 -1.44
N GLY A 146 -6.49 -0.20 -1.97
CA GLY A 146 -5.26 0.55 -2.18
C GLY A 146 -5.44 2.05 -2.04
N ASP A 147 -4.34 2.76 -1.91
CA ASP A 147 -4.26 4.21 -1.76
C ASP A 147 -3.47 4.89 -2.88
N CYS A 148 -2.95 4.09 -3.83
CA CYS A 148 -2.19 4.57 -4.97
C CYS A 148 -2.81 4.15 -6.30
N ILE A 149 -2.58 4.94 -7.35
CA ILE A 149 -3.05 4.63 -8.71
C ILE A 149 -2.60 3.25 -9.18
N SER A 150 -1.40 2.81 -8.80
CA SER A 150 -0.86 1.49 -9.13
C SER A 150 -1.72 0.33 -8.61
N ASP A 151 -2.41 0.51 -7.48
CA ASP A 151 -3.32 -0.49 -6.91
C ASP A 151 -4.61 -0.58 -7.73
N ILE A 152 -5.14 0.58 -8.10
CA ILE A 152 -6.37 0.69 -8.88
C ILE A 152 -6.16 0.15 -10.29
N GLU A 153 -5.04 0.50 -10.93
CA GLU A 153 -4.68 -0.03 -12.25
C GLU A 153 -4.45 -1.55 -12.22
N ALA A 154 -3.77 -2.05 -11.17
CA ALA A 154 -3.58 -3.48 -11.00
C ALA A 154 -4.92 -4.24 -10.82
N ALA A 155 -5.85 -3.67 -10.08
CA ALA A 155 -7.19 -4.23 -9.90
C ALA A 155 -7.97 -4.24 -11.23
N LEU A 156 -7.96 -3.14 -11.98
CA LEU A 156 -8.60 -3.03 -13.29
C LEU A 156 -8.02 -4.06 -14.28
N GLU A 157 -6.70 -4.14 -14.38
CA GLU A 157 -6.02 -5.10 -15.28
C GLU A 157 -6.33 -6.55 -14.90
N ALA A 158 -6.49 -6.83 -13.60
CA ALA A 158 -6.83 -8.14 -13.11
C ALA A 158 -8.33 -8.44 -13.12
N ASN A 159 -9.20 -7.49 -13.49
CA ASN A 159 -10.65 -7.58 -13.35
C ASN A 159 -11.05 -7.97 -11.91
N VAL A 160 -10.59 -7.16 -10.95
CA VAL A 160 -10.85 -7.26 -9.51
C VAL A 160 -11.52 -5.96 -9.07
N TYR A 161 -12.54 -6.05 -8.20
CA TYR A 161 -13.20 -4.89 -7.65
C TYR A 161 -12.22 -4.08 -6.80
N SER A 162 -12.16 -2.75 -7.01
CA SER A 162 -11.20 -1.87 -6.35
C SER A 162 -11.87 -0.90 -5.38
N ILE A 163 -11.30 -0.75 -4.20
CA ILE A 163 -11.68 0.26 -3.22
C ILE A 163 -10.48 1.19 -2.99
N GLY A 164 -10.61 2.45 -3.38
CA GLY A 164 -9.59 3.47 -3.12
C GLY A 164 -9.80 4.10 -1.74
N VAL A 165 -8.76 4.13 -0.89
CA VAL A 165 -8.82 4.78 0.42
C VAL A 165 -8.19 6.17 0.37
N LEU A 166 -8.90 7.18 0.90
CA LEU A 166 -8.51 8.58 0.80
C LEU A 166 -7.73 9.11 2.02
N TRP A 167 -7.32 8.23 2.93
CA TRP A 167 -6.43 8.59 4.04
C TRP A 167 -4.96 8.25 3.79
N GLY A 168 -4.67 7.63 2.62
CA GLY A 168 -3.32 7.23 2.23
C GLY A 168 -2.55 8.32 1.49
N TRP A 169 -1.69 7.94 0.55
CA TRP A 169 -0.69 8.79 -0.06
C TRP A 169 -1.20 9.63 -1.23
N GLN A 170 -2.08 9.08 -2.08
CA GLN A 170 -2.57 9.76 -3.26
C GLN A 170 -4.01 10.25 -3.09
N ASP A 171 -4.34 11.31 -3.79
CA ASP A 171 -5.62 11.97 -3.66
C ASP A 171 -6.72 11.35 -4.53
N LYS A 172 -7.94 11.89 -4.37
CA LYS A 172 -9.12 11.43 -5.10
C LYS A 172 -8.94 11.44 -6.62
N ILE A 173 -8.18 12.39 -7.17
CA ILE A 173 -8.00 12.52 -8.63
C ILE A 173 -7.21 11.32 -9.16
N MET A 174 -6.15 10.92 -8.43
CA MET A 174 -5.35 9.76 -8.80
C MET A 174 -6.12 8.43 -8.70
N LEU A 175 -7.09 8.37 -7.77
CA LEU A 175 -7.86 7.17 -7.50
C LEU A 175 -9.23 7.14 -8.19
N GLU A 176 -9.54 8.08 -9.08
CA GLU A 176 -10.87 8.25 -9.69
C GLU A 176 -11.40 7.02 -10.44
N LYS A 177 -10.51 6.15 -10.93
CA LYS A 177 -10.86 4.89 -11.61
C LYS A 177 -11.23 3.75 -10.66
N ALA A 178 -11.12 3.93 -9.34
CA ALA A 178 -11.58 2.93 -8.38
C ALA A 178 -13.10 2.75 -8.46
N ASN A 179 -13.58 1.53 -8.24
CA ASN A 179 -15.02 1.26 -8.22
C ASN A 179 -15.74 2.05 -7.13
N ILE A 180 -15.08 2.29 -5.99
CA ILE A 180 -15.57 3.15 -4.92
C ILE A 180 -14.41 3.80 -4.18
N LEU A 181 -14.63 5.01 -3.66
CA LEU A 181 -13.69 5.73 -2.81
C LEU A 181 -14.27 5.85 -1.40
N VAL A 182 -13.41 5.66 -0.39
CA VAL A 182 -13.81 5.71 1.02
C VAL A 182 -12.87 6.61 1.83
N ASN A 183 -13.42 7.33 2.82
CA ASN A 183 -12.68 8.30 3.61
C ASN A 183 -12.23 7.77 4.98
N ASN A 184 -12.75 6.63 5.42
CA ASN A 184 -12.43 6.08 6.75
C ASN A 184 -12.76 4.57 6.83
N HIS A 185 -12.28 3.94 7.89
CA HIS A 185 -12.43 2.50 8.13
C HIS A 185 -13.89 2.04 8.25
N ALA A 186 -14.80 2.89 8.74
CA ALA A 186 -16.22 2.53 8.82
C ALA A 186 -16.85 2.45 7.42
N GLN A 187 -16.55 3.42 6.55
CA GLN A 187 -16.98 3.39 5.15
C GLN A 187 -16.35 2.21 4.41
N LEU A 188 -15.06 1.91 4.65
CA LEU A 188 -14.40 0.74 4.05
C LEU A 188 -15.09 -0.56 4.44
N LYS A 189 -15.39 -0.75 5.74
CA LYS A 189 -16.10 -1.94 6.22
C LYS A 189 -17.48 -2.09 5.56
N ASN A 190 -18.23 -0.99 5.46
CA ASN A 190 -19.54 -0.99 4.82
C ASN A 190 -19.44 -1.31 3.33
N ALA A 191 -18.51 -0.70 2.60
CA ALA A 191 -18.28 -0.95 1.17
C ALA A 191 -17.95 -2.42 0.88
N ILE A 192 -17.09 -3.03 1.70
CA ILE A 192 -16.77 -4.47 1.60
C ILE A 192 -18.02 -5.32 1.82
N ARG A 193 -18.79 -5.05 2.87
CA ARG A 193 -19.99 -5.84 3.19
C ARG A 193 -21.05 -5.71 2.10
N SER A 194 -21.35 -4.49 1.65
CA SER A 194 -22.31 -4.26 0.57
C SER A 194 -21.91 -4.94 -0.74
N PHE A 195 -20.59 -4.98 -1.06
CA PHE A 195 -20.11 -5.73 -2.22
C PHE A 195 -20.46 -7.22 -2.12
N TYR A 196 -20.23 -7.86 -0.96
CA TYR A 196 -20.51 -9.29 -0.78
C TYR A 196 -21.98 -9.60 -0.55
N GLU A 197 -22.81 -8.65 -0.12
CA GLU A 197 -24.28 -8.79 -0.11
C GLU A 197 -24.85 -8.89 -1.52
N ILE A 198 -24.29 -8.14 -2.48
CA ILE A 198 -24.67 -8.19 -3.90
C ILE A 198 -24.05 -9.39 -4.62
N HIS A 199 -22.87 -9.83 -4.19
CA HIS A 199 -22.08 -10.91 -4.78
C HIS A 199 -21.81 -12.02 -3.74
N PRO A 200 -22.82 -12.78 -3.32
CA PRO A 200 -22.64 -13.82 -2.29
C PRO A 200 -21.64 -14.88 -2.75
N PHE A 201 -20.96 -15.50 -1.78
CA PHE A 201 -20.13 -16.66 -2.04
C PHE A 201 -21.06 -17.83 -2.42
N ASN A 202 -20.88 -18.37 -3.60
CA ASN A 202 -21.51 -19.63 -4.02
C ASN A 202 -20.73 -20.80 -3.43
#